data_c4de282eaa79f6279d3317cf4a2c3fa3
#
_entry.id   c4de282eaa79f6279d3317cf4a2c3fa3
#
_cell.length_a   1.000
_cell.length_b   1.000
_cell.length_c   1.000
_cell.angle_alpha   90.00
_cell.angle_beta   90.00
_cell.angle_gamma   90.00
#
_symmetry.space_group_name_H-M   'P 1'
#
loop_
_entity.id
_entity.type
_entity.pdbx_description
1 polymer ?
#
loop_
_entity_poly.entity_id
_entity_poly.type
_entity_poly.pdbx_seq_one_letter_code
_entity_poly.pdbx_strand_id
1 'polypeptide(L)'
;MKKETLADRLNLAMEQSGMSQGALAKASGVAQPTIWRLTSGNARGSTKIVEIANALGVRTEWLSSGIGPMRNDGQQSGKPAVNHSKYFKIDVLDIEVSAEPGVINREFVEVLRSVEYSFDDARHMFDGRKAENIRIINVRGDSMSGTIEPGDLLFVDITVKSFDGDGIYAFLYDDTAHVKRLQMMKDKLLVISDNKSYSPWDPIEKDEMNRVFIFGKVIGSMPQTYRKHG
;
A
#
# COMPACT_ATOMS: atom_id res chain seq x y z
N MET A 1 -25.80 12.24 37.99
CA MET A 1 -25.59 11.56 36.68
C MET A 1 -24.35 10.71 36.81
N LYS A 2 -24.43 9.37 36.65
CA LYS A 2 -23.25 8.49 36.62
C LYS A 2 -22.41 8.86 35.38
N LYS A 3 -21.15 9.16 35.57
CA LYS A 3 -20.20 9.32 34.45
C LYS A 3 -20.06 7.97 33.78
N GLU A 4 -20.34 7.89 32.48
CA GLU A 4 -20.11 6.69 31.67
C GLU A 4 -18.61 6.32 31.72
N THR A 5 -18.34 5.09 32.08
CA THR A 5 -16.96 4.56 32.13
C THR A 5 -16.48 4.09 30.75
N LEU A 6 -15.20 3.82 30.62
CA LEU A 6 -14.66 3.19 29.40
C LEU A 6 -15.37 1.84 29.13
N ALA A 7 -15.63 1.05 30.18
CA ALA A 7 -16.32 -0.24 30.06
C ALA A 7 -17.74 -0.08 29.53
N ASP A 8 -18.48 0.92 30.00
CA ASP A 8 -19.84 1.19 29.52
C ASP A 8 -19.85 1.55 28.06
N ARG A 9 -18.96 2.44 27.63
CA ARG A 9 -18.82 2.84 26.22
C ARG A 9 -18.35 1.69 25.33
N LEU A 10 -17.41 0.87 25.79
CA LEU A 10 -16.91 -0.28 25.05
C LEU A 10 -18.01 -1.32 24.85
N ASN A 11 -18.79 -1.65 25.91
CA ASN A 11 -19.89 -2.57 25.81
C ASN A 11 -20.99 -2.05 24.87
N LEU A 12 -21.34 -0.76 24.96
CA LEU A 12 -22.29 -0.11 24.06
C LEU A 12 -21.83 -0.21 22.59
N ALA A 13 -20.55 0.05 22.33
CA ALA A 13 -19.98 -0.03 20.99
C ALA A 13 -19.99 -1.45 20.44
N MET A 14 -19.68 -2.44 21.27
CA MET A 14 -19.74 -3.86 20.91
C MET A 14 -21.16 -4.32 20.60
N GLU A 15 -22.14 -3.90 21.39
CA GLU A 15 -23.56 -4.20 21.18
C GLU A 15 -24.04 -3.63 19.83
N GLN A 16 -23.74 -2.36 19.56
CA GLN A 16 -24.13 -1.71 18.30
C GLN A 16 -23.41 -2.26 17.06
N SER A 17 -22.21 -2.81 17.21
CA SER A 17 -21.47 -3.45 16.13
C SER A 17 -21.77 -4.94 15.95
N GLY A 18 -22.53 -5.54 16.89
CA GLY A 18 -22.80 -6.98 16.91
C GLY A 18 -21.55 -7.84 17.15
N MET A 19 -20.48 -7.26 17.69
CA MET A 19 -19.22 -7.97 17.90
C MET A 19 -19.14 -8.61 19.27
N SER A 20 -18.78 -9.91 19.34
CA SER A 20 -18.38 -10.56 20.57
C SER A 20 -16.97 -10.15 20.99
N GLN A 21 -16.59 -10.37 22.26
CA GLN A 21 -15.24 -10.11 22.77
C GLN A 21 -14.14 -10.83 21.97
N GLY A 22 -14.41 -12.08 21.55
CA GLY A 22 -13.49 -12.85 20.73
C GLY A 22 -13.35 -12.29 19.31
N ALA A 23 -14.46 -11.85 18.71
CA ALA A 23 -14.45 -11.19 17.39
C ALA A 23 -13.69 -9.86 17.45
N LEU A 24 -13.92 -9.05 18.49
CA LEU A 24 -13.21 -7.79 18.71
C LEU A 24 -11.71 -8.02 18.93
N ALA A 25 -11.32 -9.02 19.71
CA ALA A 25 -9.93 -9.39 19.94
C ALA A 25 -9.22 -9.71 18.62
N LYS A 26 -9.85 -10.50 17.77
CA LYS A 26 -9.33 -10.86 16.44
C LYS A 26 -9.25 -9.64 15.52
N ALA A 27 -10.28 -8.80 15.49
CA ALA A 27 -10.35 -7.63 14.60
C ALA A 27 -9.38 -6.52 15.00
N SER A 28 -9.14 -6.33 16.30
CA SER A 28 -8.24 -5.29 16.82
C SER A 28 -6.79 -5.74 17.03
N GLY A 29 -6.50 -7.04 16.86
CA GLY A 29 -5.17 -7.60 17.17
C GLY A 29 -4.82 -7.55 18.68
N VAL A 30 -5.82 -7.39 19.54
CA VAL A 30 -5.66 -7.30 21.00
C VAL A 30 -6.02 -8.62 21.66
N ALA A 31 -5.20 -9.09 22.60
CA ALA A 31 -5.46 -10.35 23.29
C ALA A 31 -6.84 -10.35 24.00
N GLN A 32 -7.60 -11.43 23.83
CA GLN A 32 -8.96 -11.56 24.40
C GLN A 32 -9.02 -11.27 25.91
N PRO A 33 -8.05 -11.69 26.76
CA PRO A 33 -8.06 -11.33 28.18
C PRO A 33 -7.98 -9.81 28.43
N THR A 34 -7.34 -9.06 27.54
CA THR A 34 -7.29 -7.58 27.63
C THR A 34 -8.66 -6.99 27.31
N ILE A 35 -9.35 -7.47 26.27
CA ILE A 35 -10.72 -7.07 25.94
C ILE A 35 -11.66 -7.36 27.13
N TRP A 36 -11.57 -8.57 27.72
CA TRP A 36 -12.37 -8.92 28.88
C TRP A 36 -12.14 -7.98 30.09
N ARG A 37 -10.88 -7.63 30.39
CA ARG A 37 -10.56 -6.69 31.47
C ARG A 37 -11.11 -5.29 31.25
N LEU A 38 -11.15 -4.84 30.00
CA LEU A 38 -11.71 -3.55 29.63
C LEU A 38 -13.25 -3.55 29.73
N THR A 39 -13.89 -4.58 29.20
CA THR A 39 -15.38 -4.71 29.23
C THR A 39 -15.93 -4.95 30.63
N SER A 40 -15.16 -5.62 31.49
CA SER A 40 -15.57 -5.85 32.91
C SER A 40 -15.23 -4.68 33.83
N GLY A 41 -14.63 -3.61 33.33
CA GLY A 41 -14.26 -2.44 34.15
C GLY A 41 -13.03 -2.66 35.03
N ASN A 42 -12.33 -3.81 34.88
CA ASN A 42 -11.12 -4.13 35.65
C ASN A 42 -9.86 -3.42 35.09
N ALA A 43 -10.00 -2.67 34.00
CA ALA A 43 -8.96 -1.80 33.47
C ALA A 43 -9.57 -0.45 33.05
N ARG A 44 -8.88 0.64 33.41
CA ARG A 44 -9.32 2.02 33.12
C ARG A 44 -8.85 2.56 31.77
N GLY A 45 -8.03 1.81 31.05
CA GLY A 45 -7.47 2.19 29.74
C GLY A 45 -6.64 1.08 29.15
N SER A 46 -6.26 1.26 27.89
CA SER A 46 -5.36 0.37 27.15
C SER A 46 -4.49 1.22 26.21
N THR A 47 -3.24 0.83 26.05
CA THR A 47 -2.35 1.40 25.01
C THR A 47 -2.84 1.08 23.61
N LYS A 48 -3.73 0.09 23.48
CA LYS A 48 -4.36 -0.38 22.23
C LYS A 48 -5.78 0.16 22.03
N ILE A 49 -6.09 1.33 22.64
CA ILE A 49 -7.45 1.91 22.55
C ILE A 49 -7.80 2.36 21.14
N VAL A 50 -6.80 2.77 20.36
CA VAL A 50 -6.97 3.19 18.97
C VAL A 50 -7.37 2.02 18.08
N GLU A 51 -6.67 0.89 18.20
CA GLU A 51 -6.97 -0.34 17.46
C GLU A 51 -8.36 -0.89 17.81
N ILE A 52 -8.74 -0.80 19.09
CA ILE A 52 -10.08 -1.21 19.56
C ILE A 52 -11.15 -0.27 18.97
N ALA A 53 -10.94 1.04 19.02
CA ALA A 53 -11.86 2.02 18.47
C ALA A 53 -12.07 1.84 16.96
N ASN A 54 -10.98 1.62 16.23
CA ASN A 54 -11.00 1.37 14.78
C ASN A 54 -11.79 0.07 14.45
N ALA A 55 -11.53 -1.01 15.19
CA ALA A 55 -12.25 -2.29 14.99
C ALA A 55 -13.76 -2.17 15.22
N LEU A 56 -14.19 -1.29 16.13
CA LEU A 56 -15.60 -1.02 16.43
C LEU A 56 -16.23 0.06 15.56
N GLY A 57 -15.43 0.78 14.74
CA GLY A 57 -15.92 1.89 13.92
C GLY A 57 -16.41 3.09 14.76
N VAL A 58 -15.74 3.34 15.90
CA VAL A 58 -16.07 4.47 16.80
C VAL A 58 -14.87 5.41 16.93
N ARG A 59 -15.14 6.66 17.33
CA ARG A 59 -14.08 7.63 17.57
C ARG A 59 -13.26 7.28 18.80
N THR A 60 -11.95 7.37 18.70
CA THR A 60 -11.01 7.07 19.81
C THR A 60 -11.26 8.00 21.00
N GLU A 61 -11.52 9.29 20.77
CA GLU A 61 -11.80 10.29 21.79
C GLU A 61 -13.09 9.98 22.54
N TRP A 62 -14.14 9.55 21.81
CA TRP A 62 -15.38 9.11 22.43
C TRP A 62 -15.16 7.84 23.26
N LEU A 63 -14.49 6.84 22.71
CA LEU A 63 -14.26 5.58 23.42
C LEU A 63 -13.43 5.81 24.69
N SER A 64 -12.32 6.56 24.59
CA SER A 64 -11.39 6.78 25.70
C SER A 64 -11.95 7.73 26.78
N SER A 65 -12.57 8.83 26.40
CA SER A 65 -12.89 9.98 27.26
C SER A 65 -14.37 10.34 27.31
N GLY A 66 -15.19 9.78 26.41
CA GLY A 66 -16.59 10.15 26.24
C GLY A 66 -16.80 11.52 25.59
N ILE A 67 -15.77 12.06 24.93
CA ILE A 67 -15.84 13.40 24.33
C ILE A 67 -16.31 13.30 22.88
N GLY A 68 -17.36 14.05 22.55
CA GLY A 68 -17.93 14.10 21.20
C GLY A 68 -18.87 12.94 20.87
N PRO A 69 -19.39 12.87 19.63
CA PRO A 69 -20.27 11.81 19.20
C PRO A 69 -19.52 10.47 19.09
N MET A 70 -20.23 9.36 19.30
CA MET A 70 -19.69 8.01 19.21
C MET A 70 -19.13 7.70 17.82
N ARG A 71 -19.83 8.16 16.77
CA ARG A 71 -19.46 8.03 15.36
C ARG A 71 -19.51 9.40 14.70
N ASN A 72 -18.80 9.58 13.61
CA ASN A 72 -18.96 10.77 12.79
C ASN A 72 -20.34 10.71 12.09
N ASP A 73 -21.16 11.72 12.27
CA ASP A 73 -22.48 11.81 11.63
C ASP A 73 -22.32 11.75 10.10
N GLY A 74 -22.71 10.59 9.53
CA GLY A 74 -22.65 10.33 8.10
C GLY A 74 -22.52 8.86 7.70
N GLN A 75 -22.34 7.90 8.66
CA GLN A 75 -22.23 6.48 8.31
C GLN A 75 -23.23 5.62 9.06
N GLN A 76 -24.30 5.22 8.34
CA GLN A 76 -25.22 4.14 8.75
C GLN A 76 -24.53 2.79 8.63
N SER A 77 -24.66 2.02 9.71
CA SER A 77 -24.56 0.57 9.92
C SER A 77 -24.16 -0.33 8.75
N GLY A 78 -23.12 -1.13 8.99
CA GLY A 78 -23.00 -2.47 8.44
C GLY A 78 -21.97 -2.68 7.36
N LYS A 79 -20.72 -2.81 7.79
CA LYS A 79 -19.58 -3.58 7.26
C LYS A 79 -18.30 -2.94 7.81
N PRO A 80 -17.17 -3.66 8.01
CA PRO A 80 -15.94 -3.01 8.45
C PRO A 80 -15.67 -1.88 7.47
N ALA A 81 -15.59 -0.65 7.98
CA ALA A 81 -15.33 0.54 7.21
C ALA A 81 -13.94 0.38 6.59
N VAL A 82 -13.91 -0.08 5.34
CA VAL A 82 -12.84 0.31 4.44
C VAL A 82 -12.88 1.83 4.47
N ASN A 83 -11.83 2.43 4.97
CA ASN A 83 -11.63 3.85 4.97
C ASN A 83 -11.65 4.26 3.48
N HIS A 84 -12.84 4.56 2.95
CA HIS A 84 -12.96 5.20 1.66
C HIS A 84 -12.38 6.61 1.85
N SER A 85 -11.07 6.71 1.71
CA SER A 85 -10.46 8.00 1.48
C SER A 85 -11.26 8.64 0.35
N LYS A 86 -11.66 9.90 0.52
CA LYS A 86 -12.40 10.67 -0.49
C LYS A 86 -11.62 10.72 -1.83
N TYR A 87 -10.42 10.20 -1.83
CA TYR A 87 -9.45 10.21 -2.91
C TYR A 87 -8.80 8.83 -3.08
N PHE A 88 -8.46 8.53 -4.31
CA PHE A 88 -7.67 7.37 -4.70
C PHE A 88 -6.19 7.67 -4.39
N LYS A 89 -5.67 7.12 -3.31
CA LYS A 89 -4.34 7.43 -2.77
C LYS A 89 -3.34 6.35 -3.14
N ILE A 90 -2.23 6.74 -3.77
CA ILE A 90 -1.14 5.85 -4.15
C ILE A 90 0.14 6.30 -3.47
N ASP A 91 0.88 5.36 -2.88
CA ASP A 91 2.16 5.63 -2.24
C ASP A 91 3.30 5.67 -3.25
N VAL A 92 4.18 6.68 -3.09
CA VAL A 92 5.43 6.83 -3.85
C VAL A 92 6.55 6.18 -3.03
N LEU A 93 7.22 5.21 -3.64
CA LEU A 93 8.25 4.43 -2.99
C LEU A 93 9.65 4.84 -3.46
N ASP A 94 10.63 4.79 -2.55
CA ASP A 94 12.05 4.82 -2.91
C ASP A 94 12.57 3.39 -3.05
N ILE A 95 12.72 2.92 -4.29
CA ILE A 95 13.18 1.55 -4.54
C ILE A 95 14.71 1.42 -4.38
N GLU A 96 15.47 2.51 -4.52
CA GLU A 96 16.92 2.45 -4.39
C GLU A 96 17.38 2.17 -2.95
N VAL A 97 16.68 2.71 -1.95
CA VAL A 97 16.98 2.44 -0.52
C VAL A 97 16.76 0.98 -0.17
N SER A 98 15.90 0.29 -0.93
CA SER A 98 15.57 -1.12 -0.71
C SER A 98 16.52 -2.10 -1.40
N ALA A 99 17.44 -1.60 -2.25
CA ALA A 99 18.36 -2.39 -3.05
C ALA A 99 19.79 -2.44 -2.45
N GLU A 100 19.96 -2.17 -1.16
CA GLU A 100 21.26 -2.39 -0.50
C GLU A 100 21.61 -3.89 -0.51
N PRO A 101 22.85 -4.25 -0.90
CA PRO A 101 23.27 -5.64 -0.94
C PRO A 101 23.17 -6.30 0.45
N GLY A 102 22.33 -7.32 0.55
CA GLY A 102 22.21 -8.14 1.77
C GLY A 102 20.98 -7.89 2.63
N VAL A 103 20.14 -6.89 2.35
CA VAL A 103 18.91 -6.64 3.10
C VAL A 103 17.76 -6.30 2.13
N ILE A 104 17.30 -7.30 1.37
CA ILE A 104 15.96 -7.20 0.80
C ILE A 104 14.98 -7.50 1.95
N ASN A 105 14.79 -6.54 2.80
CA ASN A 105 13.68 -6.57 3.73
C ASN A 105 12.44 -6.13 2.93
N ARG A 106 11.73 -7.10 2.35
CA ARG A 106 10.50 -6.91 1.54
C ARG A 106 9.41 -6.13 2.30
N GLU A 107 9.60 -5.88 3.58
CA GLU A 107 8.66 -5.21 4.47
C GLU A 107 8.96 -3.71 4.72
N PHE A 108 10.11 -3.19 4.28
CA PHE A 108 10.53 -1.81 4.58
C PHE A 108 10.94 -1.02 3.32
N VAL A 109 10.08 -0.96 2.32
CA VAL A 109 10.22 0.07 1.28
C VAL A 109 9.71 1.38 1.86
N GLU A 110 10.59 2.38 1.97
CA GLU A 110 10.21 3.66 2.53
C GLU A 110 9.17 4.38 1.63
N VAL A 111 8.06 4.82 2.24
CA VAL A 111 7.07 5.64 1.57
C VAL A 111 7.51 7.09 1.66
N LEU A 112 8.00 7.66 0.55
CA LEU A 112 8.45 9.05 0.50
C LEU A 112 7.30 10.05 0.61
N ARG A 113 6.20 9.76 -0.07
CA ARG A 113 4.99 10.60 -0.13
C ARG A 113 3.82 9.78 -0.69
N SER A 114 2.65 10.36 -0.70
CA SER A 114 1.49 9.79 -1.39
C SER A 114 0.93 10.80 -2.38
N VAL A 115 0.36 10.32 -3.47
CA VAL A 115 -0.34 11.12 -4.48
C VAL A 115 -1.81 10.73 -4.45
N GLU A 116 -2.69 11.72 -4.46
CA GLU A 116 -4.13 11.54 -4.40
C GLU A 116 -4.76 11.94 -5.74
N TYR A 117 -5.65 11.09 -6.25
CA TYR A 117 -6.44 11.30 -7.45
C TYR A 117 -7.92 11.31 -7.11
N SER A 118 -8.75 11.98 -7.93
CA SER A 118 -10.17 11.74 -7.89
C SER A 118 -10.48 10.28 -8.30
N PHE A 119 -11.59 9.71 -7.84
CA PHE A 119 -11.97 8.36 -8.26
C PHE A 119 -12.25 8.25 -9.77
N ASP A 120 -12.74 9.32 -10.38
CA ASP A 120 -13.02 9.35 -11.81
C ASP A 120 -11.72 9.34 -12.63
N ASP A 121 -10.75 10.17 -12.26
CA ASP A 121 -9.42 10.16 -12.90
C ASP A 121 -8.73 8.82 -12.71
N ALA A 122 -8.75 8.28 -11.49
CA ALA A 122 -8.14 6.98 -11.19
C ALA A 122 -8.78 5.83 -11.98
N ARG A 123 -10.09 5.87 -12.20
CA ARG A 123 -10.78 4.86 -13.01
C ARG A 123 -10.29 4.88 -14.47
N HIS A 124 -10.09 6.07 -15.04
CA HIS A 124 -9.58 6.23 -16.39
C HIS A 124 -8.10 5.89 -16.51
N MET A 125 -7.27 6.28 -15.52
CA MET A 125 -5.83 6.06 -15.56
C MET A 125 -5.45 4.62 -15.27
N PHE A 126 -6.18 3.93 -14.41
CA PHE A 126 -5.76 2.64 -13.84
C PHE A 126 -6.69 1.47 -14.16
N ASP A 127 -7.60 1.63 -15.14
CA ASP A 127 -8.52 0.57 -15.60
C ASP A 127 -9.25 -0.15 -14.46
N GLY A 128 -9.69 0.60 -13.45
CA GLY A 128 -10.41 0.06 -12.30
C GLY A 128 -9.56 -0.73 -11.29
N ARG A 129 -8.23 -0.70 -11.40
CA ARG A 129 -7.33 -1.26 -10.38
C ARG A 129 -7.52 -0.56 -9.05
N LYS A 130 -7.29 -1.28 -7.96
CA LYS A 130 -7.37 -0.71 -6.61
C LYS A 130 -6.07 0.04 -6.27
N ALA A 131 -6.17 1.12 -5.49
CA ALA A 131 -5.03 1.92 -5.03
C ALA A 131 -3.97 1.07 -4.30
N GLU A 132 -4.41 0.10 -3.50
CA GLU A 132 -3.54 -0.82 -2.76
C GLU A 132 -2.66 -1.70 -3.65
N ASN A 133 -3.06 -1.91 -4.91
CA ASN A 133 -2.35 -2.72 -5.90
C ASN A 133 -1.38 -1.91 -6.75
N ILE A 134 -1.36 -0.59 -6.60
CA ILE A 134 -0.50 0.29 -7.40
C ILE A 134 0.52 0.96 -6.48
N ARG A 135 1.74 1.10 -6.98
CA ARG A 135 2.77 1.94 -6.36
C ARG A 135 3.34 2.88 -7.41
N ILE A 136 3.82 4.01 -6.94
CA ILE A 136 4.56 4.95 -7.77
C ILE A 136 6.04 4.83 -7.43
N ILE A 137 6.90 4.77 -8.46
CA ILE A 137 8.35 4.85 -8.34
C ILE A 137 8.88 5.99 -9.19
N ASN A 138 9.97 6.62 -8.76
CA ASN A 138 10.66 7.63 -9.53
C ASN A 138 11.71 7.00 -10.43
N VAL A 139 11.79 7.44 -11.68
CA VAL A 139 12.84 7.01 -12.61
C VAL A 139 14.04 7.92 -12.45
N ARG A 140 15.23 7.33 -12.26
CA ARG A 140 16.50 8.09 -12.17
C ARG A 140 17.41 7.88 -13.37
N GLY A 141 17.46 6.67 -13.90
CA GLY A 141 18.26 6.33 -15.06
C GLY A 141 17.59 6.68 -16.38
N ASP A 142 18.37 6.76 -17.43
CA ASP A 142 17.94 7.10 -18.79
C ASP A 142 17.88 5.88 -19.73
N SER A 143 18.04 4.68 -19.20
CA SER A 143 18.06 3.45 -20.01
C SER A 143 16.76 3.16 -20.76
N MET A 144 15.65 3.79 -20.35
CA MET A 144 14.34 3.69 -20.98
C MET A 144 13.93 4.96 -21.72
N SER A 145 14.87 5.93 -21.89
CA SER A 145 14.59 7.18 -22.61
C SER A 145 14.08 6.94 -24.02
N GLY A 146 13.14 7.79 -24.44
CA GLY A 146 12.31 7.60 -25.62
C GLY A 146 10.95 6.97 -25.31
N THR A 147 10.83 6.27 -24.19
CA THR A 147 9.55 5.74 -23.66
C THR A 147 9.28 6.31 -22.26
N ILE A 148 10.28 6.33 -21.41
CA ILE A 148 10.23 6.82 -20.03
C ILE A 148 11.47 7.66 -19.79
N GLU A 149 11.27 8.91 -19.37
CA GLU A 149 12.38 9.84 -19.15
C GLU A 149 12.81 9.88 -17.67
N PRO A 150 14.08 10.23 -17.39
CA PRO A 150 14.54 10.48 -16.03
C PRO A 150 13.65 11.53 -15.33
N GLY A 151 13.19 11.21 -14.12
CA GLY A 151 12.29 12.06 -13.35
C GLY A 151 10.81 11.74 -13.51
N ASP A 152 10.43 10.88 -14.46
CA ASP A 152 9.05 10.43 -14.61
C ASP A 152 8.60 9.63 -13.40
N LEU A 153 7.31 9.74 -13.08
CA LEU A 153 6.63 8.85 -12.14
C LEU A 153 6.14 7.61 -12.88
N LEU A 154 6.53 6.43 -12.43
CA LEU A 154 6.01 5.17 -12.96
C LEU A 154 4.95 4.61 -12.04
N PHE A 155 3.81 4.25 -12.62
CA PHE A 155 2.75 3.51 -11.96
C PHE A 155 2.99 2.02 -12.18
N VAL A 156 3.12 1.28 -11.10
CA VAL A 156 3.50 -0.14 -11.10
C VAL A 156 2.41 -0.95 -10.43
N ASP A 157 1.85 -1.92 -11.16
CA ASP A 157 0.95 -2.92 -10.61
C ASP A 157 1.76 -3.97 -9.84
N ILE A 158 1.69 -3.90 -8.52
CA ILE A 158 2.45 -4.77 -7.63
C ILE A 158 1.81 -6.14 -7.40
N THR A 159 0.67 -6.42 -8.01
CA THR A 159 0.07 -7.77 -7.99
C THR A 159 0.77 -8.72 -8.95
N VAL A 160 1.44 -8.19 -9.96
CA VAL A 160 2.20 -8.97 -10.95
C VAL A 160 3.58 -9.29 -10.37
N LYS A 161 3.77 -10.51 -9.90
CA LYS A 161 5.01 -10.98 -9.22
C LYS A 161 5.85 -11.95 -10.05
N SER A 162 5.42 -12.23 -11.27
CA SER A 162 6.13 -13.06 -12.26
C SER A 162 5.94 -12.45 -13.64
N PHE A 163 6.69 -12.94 -14.62
CA PHE A 163 6.49 -12.52 -16.00
C PHE A 163 5.05 -12.85 -16.45
N ASP A 164 4.33 -11.82 -16.87
CA ASP A 164 2.95 -11.87 -17.35
C ASP A 164 2.84 -11.16 -18.70
N GLY A 165 3.47 -11.77 -19.71
CA GLY A 165 3.55 -11.24 -21.06
C GLY A 165 4.52 -10.06 -21.22
N ASP A 166 4.84 -9.77 -22.47
CA ASP A 166 5.75 -8.69 -22.84
C ASP A 166 5.30 -7.35 -22.26
N GLY A 167 6.25 -6.53 -21.82
CA GLY A 167 5.95 -5.25 -21.20
C GLY A 167 7.12 -4.65 -20.44
N ILE A 168 6.91 -3.52 -19.80
CA ILE A 168 7.92 -2.87 -18.95
C ILE A 168 7.68 -3.31 -17.50
N TYR A 169 8.77 -3.68 -16.83
CA TYR A 169 8.75 -4.19 -15.46
C TYR A 169 9.75 -3.45 -14.58
N ALA A 170 9.38 -3.30 -13.31
CA ALA A 170 10.31 -3.01 -12.24
C ALA A 170 10.69 -4.34 -11.59
N PHE A 171 11.99 -4.65 -11.52
CA PHE A 171 12.48 -5.93 -11.00
C PHE A 171 13.88 -5.79 -10.42
N LEU A 172 14.28 -6.77 -9.60
CA LEU A 172 15.66 -6.96 -9.18
C LEU A 172 16.29 -8.06 -10.02
N TYR A 173 17.54 -7.86 -10.38
CA TYR A 173 18.43 -8.88 -10.90
C TYR A 173 19.71 -8.86 -10.06
N ASP A 174 20.01 -9.95 -9.36
CA ASP A 174 21.09 -10.02 -8.37
C ASP A 174 21.11 -8.82 -7.42
N ASP A 175 19.95 -8.54 -6.79
CA ASP A 175 19.78 -7.44 -5.82
C ASP A 175 19.89 -6.02 -6.39
N THR A 176 20.07 -5.86 -7.71
CA THR A 176 20.10 -4.56 -8.37
C THR A 176 18.73 -4.25 -8.98
N ALA A 177 18.21 -3.04 -8.69
CA ALA A 177 16.92 -2.60 -9.19
C ALA A 177 17.00 -2.11 -10.64
N HIS A 178 16.08 -2.58 -11.45
CA HIS A 178 15.98 -2.23 -12.87
C HIS A 178 14.54 -1.90 -13.26
N VAL A 179 14.42 -0.98 -14.23
CA VAL A 179 13.22 -0.78 -15.04
C VAL A 179 13.60 -1.07 -16.47
N LYS A 180 13.07 -2.13 -17.06
CA LYS A 180 13.38 -2.56 -18.42
C LYS A 180 12.15 -3.15 -19.10
N ARG A 181 12.22 -3.24 -20.41
CA ARG A 181 11.27 -4.03 -21.18
C ARG A 181 11.67 -5.49 -21.10
N LEU A 182 10.77 -6.34 -20.66
CA LEU A 182 10.92 -7.79 -20.65
C LEU A 182 10.11 -8.40 -21.78
N GLN A 183 10.72 -9.34 -22.48
CA GLN A 183 10.08 -10.10 -23.57
C GLN A 183 10.51 -11.55 -23.49
N MET A 184 9.54 -12.46 -23.58
CA MET A 184 9.85 -13.89 -23.62
C MET A 184 10.10 -14.34 -25.05
N MET A 185 11.26 -14.92 -25.29
CA MET A 185 11.61 -15.53 -26.57
C MET A 185 11.96 -16.99 -26.36
N LYS A 186 11.02 -17.90 -26.66
CA LYS A 186 11.09 -19.34 -26.35
C LYS A 186 11.19 -19.54 -24.83
N ASP A 187 12.35 -20.01 -24.35
CA ASP A 187 12.66 -20.28 -22.96
C ASP A 187 13.61 -19.26 -22.33
N LYS A 188 13.90 -18.15 -23.03
CA LYS A 188 14.81 -17.09 -22.60
C LYS A 188 14.05 -15.78 -22.36
N LEU A 189 14.42 -15.06 -21.32
CA LEU A 189 13.88 -13.74 -21.02
C LEU A 189 14.85 -12.68 -21.57
N LEU A 190 14.38 -11.91 -22.54
CA LEU A 190 15.11 -10.75 -23.06
C LEU A 190 14.89 -9.56 -22.13
N VAL A 191 15.98 -8.87 -21.79
CA VAL A 191 16.00 -7.64 -21.01
C VAL A 191 16.43 -6.50 -21.92
N ILE A 192 15.51 -5.60 -22.25
CA ILE A 192 15.68 -4.62 -23.30
C ILE A 192 15.64 -3.21 -22.70
N SER A 193 16.68 -2.40 -23.02
CA SER A 193 16.67 -0.96 -22.85
C SER A 193 16.01 -0.31 -24.07
N ASP A 194 15.02 0.57 -23.85
CA ASP A 194 14.40 1.31 -24.95
C ASP A 194 15.35 2.37 -25.50
N ASN A 195 16.25 2.92 -24.67
CA ASN A 195 17.35 3.77 -25.09
C ASN A 195 18.43 2.95 -25.84
N LYS A 196 18.55 3.20 -27.12
CA LYS A 196 19.45 2.46 -28.05
C LYS A 196 20.94 2.72 -27.83
N SER A 197 21.32 3.68 -27.00
CA SER A 197 22.72 3.89 -26.60
C SER A 197 23.25 2.86 -25.60
N TYR A 198 22.33 2.09 -24.98
CA TYR A 198 22.68 0.99 -24.07
C TYR A 198 22.93 -0.30 -24.83
N SER A 199 23.99 -1.00 -24.45
CA SER A 199 24.24 -2.36 -24.97
C SER A 199 23.12 -3.31 -24.58
N PRO A 200 22.72 -4.22 -25.48
CA PRO A 200 21.79 -5.28 -25.13
C PRO A 200 22.33 -6.15 -23.97
N TRP A 201 21.45 -6.63 -23.12
CA TRP A 201 21.80 -7.66 -22.15
C TRP A 201 21.89 -9.01 -22.85
N ASP A 202 22.72 -9.91 -22.32
CA ASP A 202 22.59 -11.31 -22.66
C ASP A 202 21.23 -11.82 -22.20
N PRO A 203 20.52 -12.63 -23.00
CA PRO A 203 19.24 -13.19 -22.58
C PRO A 203 19.39 -13.98 -21.28
N ILE A 204 18.46 -13.79 -20.34
CA ILE A 204 18.42 -14.57 -19.11
C ILE A 204 17.91 -15.97 -19.44
N GLU A 205 18.72 -16.97 -19.19
CA GLU A 205 18.41 -18.39 -19.44
C GLU A 205 17.46 -18.92 -18.34
N LYS A 206 16.84 -20.06 -18.62
CA LYS A 206 15.85 -20.65 -17.73
C LYS A 206 16.39 -20.97 -16.31
N ASP A 207 17.62 -21.37 -16.21
CA ASP A 207 18.30 -21.68 -14.95
C ASP A 207 18.70 -20.43 -14.15
N GLU A 208 18.74 -19.26 -14.80
CA GLU A 208 19.01 -17.96 -14.18
C GLU A 208 17.74 -17.21 -13.76
N MET A 209 16.55 -17.69 -14.09
CA MET A 209 15.28 -17.00 -13.77
C MET A 209 15.07 -16.80 -12.28
N ASN A 210 15.68 -17.61 -11.43
CA ASN A 210 15.63 -17.47 -9.98
C ASN A 210 16.35 -16.23 -9.44
N ARG A 211 17.22 -15.61 -10.27
CA ARG A 211 17.91 -14.34 -9.99
C ARG A 211 17.03 -13.13 -10.28
N VAL A 212 15.91 -13.31 -10.97
CA VAL A 212 14.96 -12.25 -11.32
C VAL A 212 13.85 -12.21 -10.29
N PHE A 213 13.74 -11.10 -9.58
CA PHE A 213 12.62 -10.86 -8.68
C PHE A 213 11.77 -9.70 -9.23
N ILE A 214 10.57 -10.00 -9.75
CA ILE A 214 9.65 -8.98 -10.27
C ILE A 214 8.96 -8.25 -9.13
N PHE A 215 9.21 -6.94 -9.04
CA PHE A 215 8.50 -6.04 -8.13
C PHE A 215 7.08 -5.77 -8.62
N GLY A 216 6.92 -5.52 -9.93
CA GLY A 216 5.63 -5.32 -10.57
C GLY A 216 5.76 -4.97 -12.05
N LYS A 217 4.61 -4.93 -12.73
CA LYS A 217 4.51 -4.51 -14.13
C LYS A 217 4.16 -3.03 -14.22
N VAL A 218 4.87 -2.29 -15.06
CA VAL A 218 4.58 -0.87 -15.29
C VAL A 218 3.29 -0.76 -16.10
N ILE A 219 2.32 0.00 -15.59
CA ILE A 219 1.01 0.22 -16.22
C ILE A 219 0.89 1.60 -16.86
N GLY A 220 1.81 2.52 -16.54
CA GLY A 220 1.84 3.85 -17.12
C GLY A 220 2.97 4.68 -16.56
N SER A 221 3.22 5.82 -17.17
CA SER A 221 4.17 6.84 -16.69
C SER A 221 3.56 8.23 -16.78
N MET A 222 4.04 9.13 -15.94
CA MET A 222 3.64 10.54 -15.93
C MET A 222 4.87 11.42 -15.87
N PRO A 223 5.09 12.29 -16.88
CA PRO A 223 6.18 13.26 -16.87
C PRO A 223 6.07 14.23 -15.69
N GLN A 224 7.18 14.48 -15.01
CA GLN A 224 7.30 15.47 -13.95
C GLN A 224 8.13 16.64 -14.45
N THR A 225 7.51 17.57 -15.18
CA THR A 225 8.21 18.74 -15.72
C THR A 225 7.89 19.97 -14.88
N TYR A 226 8.88 20.47 -14.13
CA TYR A 226 8.81 21.76 -13.46
C TYR A 226 9.59 22.81 -14.28
N ARG A 227 8.90 23.85 -14.74
CA ARG A 227 9.54 25.00 -15.41
C ARG A 227 9.48 26.22 -14.48
N LYS A 228 10.64 26.73 -14.12
CA LYS A 228 10.72 27.98 -13.37
C LYS A 228 10.53 29.15 -14.33
N HIS A 229 9.53 29.98 -14.03
CA HIS A 229 9.28 31.27 -14.71
C HIS A 229 9.55 32.36 -13.66
N GLY A 230 10.65 33.05 -13.79
CA GLY A 230 10.97 34.12 -12.86
C GLY A 230 12.10 34.94 -13.35
#